data_31dd87476707a7a3e814752e5c731441
#
_entry.id   31dd87476707a7a3e814752e5c731441
#
_cell.length_a   1.000
_cell.length_b   1.000
_cell.length_c   1.000
_cell.angle_alpha   90.00
_cell.angle_beta   90.00
_cell.angle_gamma   90.00
#
_symmetry.space_group_name_H-M   'P 1'
#
loop_
_entity.id
_entity.type
_entity.pdbx_description
1 polymer ?
#
loop_
_entity_poly.entity_id
_entity_poly.type
_entity_poly.pdbx_seq_one_letter_code
_entity_poly.pdbx_strand_id
1 'polypeptide(L)'
;MKQIRLDHEFPDAIEKWGWKYHHIGIPTDKKMPDERYIPHLKFYVSGFETSPFGVEWMRFDADCLIDKLIQTIPHIAFVVQNLDDDLSLRGFRVISPPSSPSGGVRVAMVEHNGAPVELMEFAVNVKQVENDRTKK
;
A
#
# COMPACT_ATOMS: atom_id res chain seq x y z
N MET A 1 -16.32 25.28 -0.22
CA MET A 1 -14.96 25.72 0.14
C MET A 1 -14.16 24.57 0.70
N LYS A 2 -12.97 24.37 0.17
CA LYS A 2 -12.10 23.32 0.69
C LYS A 2 -11.56 23.68 2.07
N GLN A 3 -11.66 22.76 3.00
CA GLN A 3 -11.04 22.94 4.31
C GLN A 3 -9.53 22.70 4.18
N ILE A 4 -8.74 23.65 4.65
CA ILE A 4 -7.30 23.57 4.61
C ILE A 4 -6.79 23.18 5.99
N ARG A 5 -6.05 22.07 6.07
CA ARG A 5 -5.45 21.62 7.31
C ARG A 5 -4.28 22.51 7.69
N LEU A 6 -4.07 22.66 8.99
CA LEU A 6 -2.88 23.32 9.52
C LEU A 6 -1.73 22.32 9.61
N ASP A 7 -0.51 22.82 9.72
CA ASP A 7 0.70 21.99 9.65
C ASP A 7 0.76 20.89 10.72
N HIS A 8 0.17 21.12 11.88
CA HIS A 8 0.20 20.15 12.98
C HIS A 8 -0.91 19.09 12.87
N GLU A 9 -1.83 19.24 11.95
CA GLU A 9 -2.94 18.32 11.80
C GLU A 9 -2.55 17.16 10.87
N PHE A 10 -3.01 15.95 11.20
CA PHE A 10 -2.76 14.80 10.35
C PHE A 10 -3.75 14.73 9.20
N PRO A 11 -3.40 14.02 8.10
CA PRO A 11 -4.34 13.85 6.99
C PRO A 11 -5.65 13.19 7.40
N ASP A 12 -6.72 13.55 6.69
CA ASP A 12 -8.07 13.03 6.98
C ASP A 12 -8.14 11.51 6.94
N ALA A 13 -7.38 10.86 6.07
CA ALA A 13 -7.36 9.40 6.01
C ALA A 13 -7.01 8.79 7.38
N ILE A 14 -6.10 9.43 8.10
CA ILE A 14 -5.68 8.97 9.43
C ILE A 14 -6.66 9.46 10.51
N GLU A 15 -6.94 10.77 10.52
CA GLU A 15 -7.74 11.39 11.58
C GLU A 15 -9.23 11.09 11.50
N LYS A 16 -9.78 11.02 10.28
CA LYS A 16 -11.23 10.90 10.10
C LYS A 16 -11.68 9.55 9.59
N TRP A 17 -10.87 8.90 8.73
CA TRP A 17 -11.27 7.63 8.12
C TRP A 17 -10.78 6.42 8.89
N GLY A 18 -9.88 6.61 9.84
CA GLY A 18 -9.35 5.52 10.65
C GLY A 18 -8.35 4.63 9.93
N TRP A 19 -7.79 5.11 8.82
CA TRP A 19 -6.76 4.36 8.10
C TRP A 19 -5.45 4.44 8.87
N LYS A 20 -4.60 3.42 8.69
CA LYS A 20 -3.29 3.38 9.35
C LYS A 20 -2.20 3.31 8.29
N TYR A 21 -1.19 4.16 8.44
CA TYR A 21 -0.01 4.12 7.56
C TYR A 21 0.66 2.75 7.67
N HIS A 22 1.03 2.17 6.54
CA HIS A 22 1.72 0.89 6.49
C HIS A 22 3.14 1.04 5.92
N HIS A 23 3.25 1.59 4.73
CA HIS A 23 4.56 1.75 4.10
C HIS A 23 4.52 2.81 3.00
N ILE A 24 5.71 3.17 2.53
CA ILE A 24 5.87 3.93 1.30
C ILE A 24 6.63 3.06 0.30
N GLY A 25 6.08 2.88 -0.90
CA GLY A 25 6.71 2.13 -1.97
C GLY A 25 7.44 3.07 -2.90
N ILE A 26 8.72 2.82 -3.16
CA ILE A 26 9.55 3.69 -3.97
C ILE A 26 10.10 2.90 -5.16
N PRO A 27 9.74 3.29 -6.40
CA PRO A 27 10.29 2.64 -7.58
C PRO A 27 11.80 2.86 -7.68
N THR A 28 12.51 1.84 -8.13
CA THR A 28 13.95 1.93 -8.37
C THR A 28 14.34 1.03 -9.54
N ASP A 29 15.36 1.44 -10.29
CA ASP A 29 15.97 0.58 -11.32
C ASP A 29 17.14 -0.23 -10.75
N LYS A 30 17.56 0.08 -9.53
CA LYS A 30 18.71 -0.53 -8.90
C LYS A 30 18.32 -1.85 -8.25
N LYS A 31 19.10 -2.91 -8.51
CA LYS A 31 18.95 -4.16 -7.81
C LYS A 31 19.34 -3.98 -6.34
N MET A 32 18.40 -4.24 -5.45
CA MET A 32 18.61 -4.05 -4.01
C MET A 32 18.98 -5.36 -3.34
N PRO A 33 19.67 -5.32 -2.18
CA PRO A 33 19.89 -6.53 -1.39
C PRO A 33 18.56 -7.14 -0.93
N ASP A 34 18.54 -8.45 -0.83
CA ASP A 34 17.40 -9.20 -0.26
C ASP A 34 16.07 -8.97 -0.98
N GLU A 35 16.12 -8.74 -2.29
CA GLU A 35 14.90 -8.62 -3.09
C GLU A 35 14.11 -9.93 -3.06
N ARG A 36 12.78 -9.78 -2.93
CA ARG A 36 11.84 -10.89 -3.07
C ARG A 36 11.00 -10.66 -4.33
N TYR A 37 10.98 -11.66 -5.20
CA TYR A 37 10.24 -11.57 -6.46
C TYR A 37 8.78 -11.97 -6.28
N ILE A 38 7.87 -11.22 -6.88
CA ILE A 38 6.43 -11.51 -6.93
C ILE A 38 6.10 -11.97 -8.36
N PRO A 39 6.14 -13.28 -8.65
CA PRO A 39 6.14 -13.75 -10.05
C PRO A 39 4.86 -13.44 -10.81
N HIS A 40 3.70 -13.48 -10.16
CA HIS A 40 2.45 -13.22 -10.85
C HIS A 40 2.25 -11.74 -11.17
N LEU A 41 2.99 -10.84 -10.54
CA LEU A 41 2.93 -9.40 -10.80
C LEU A 41 4.18 -8.85 -11.45
N LYS A 42 5.24 -9.67 -11.54
CA LYS A 42 6.50 -9.36 -12.25
C LYS A 42 7.22 -8.15 -11.70
N PHE A 43 7.38 -8.11 -10.37
CA PHE A 43 8.22 -7.09 -9.74
C PHE A 43 8.90 -7.65 -8.49
N TYR A 44 9.93 -6.93 -8.05
CA TYR A 44 10.73 -7.25 -6.86
C TYR A 44 10.45 -6.24 -5.77
N VAL A 45 10.41 -6.68 -4.51
CA VAL A 45 10.27 -5.82 -3.35
C VAL A 45 11.39 -6.08 -2.36
N SER A 46 11.79 -5.05 -1.63
CA SER A 46 12.84 -5.17 -0.62
C SER A 46 12.77 -4.03 0.39
N GLY A 47 13.30 -4.27 1.58
CA GLY A 47 13.56 -3.25 2.58
C GLY A 47 12.47 -3.03 3.62
N PHE A 48 11.24 -3.43 3.35
CA PHE A 48 10.14 -3.17 4.29
C PHE A 48 10.41 -3.80 5.66
N GLU A 49 10.89 -5.05 5.67
CA GLU A 49 11.06 -5.84 6.91
C GLU A 49 12.10 -5.25 7.85
N THR A 50 13.02 -4.46 7.33
CA THR A 50 14.11 -3.89 8.12
C THR A 50 14.05 -2.38 8.28
N SER A 51 13.08 -1.72 7.62
CA SER A 51 12.97 -0.27 7.68
C SER A 51 12.07 0.16 8.85
N PRO A 52 12.58 0.96 9.80
CA PRO A 52 11.73 1.48 10.86
C PRO A 52 10.72 2.52 10.37
N PHE A 53 10.84 2.96 9.12
CA PHE A 53 9.95 3.95 8.52
C PHE A 53 8.95 3.35 7.55
N GLY A 54 9.04 2.04 7.29
CA GLY A 54 8.19 1.40 6.28
C GLY A 54 8.58 1.72 4.85
N VAL A 55 9.87 1.93 4.58
CA VAL A 55 10.34 2.16 3.22
C VAL A 55 10.49 0.83 2.49
N GLU A 56 9.78 0.69 1.36
CA GLU A 56 9.84 -0.49 0.52
C GLU A 56 10.30 -0.10 -0.88
N TRP A 57 11.37 -0.74 -1.35
CA TRP A 57 11.87 -0.51 -2.71
C TRP A 57 11.18 -1.47 -3.67
N MET A 58 10.83 -0.99 -4.86
CA MET A 58 10.13 -1.77 -5.87
C MET A 58 10.87 -1.66 -7.19
N ARG A 59 11.25 -2.81 -7.76
CA ARG A 59 11.92 -2.87 -9.06
C ARG A 59 11.06 -3.73 -9.98
N PHE A 60 10.68 -3.19 -11.13
CA PHE A 60 9.70 -3.80 -12.03
C PHE A 60 10.38 -4.43 -13.24
N ASP A 61 9.92 -5.63 -13.63
CA ASP A 61 10.35 -6.24 -14.89
C ASP A 61 9.86 -5.38 -16.07
N ALA A 62 10.57 -5.47 -17.19
CA ALA A 62 10.22 -4.71 -18.39
C ALA A 62 8.81 -5.03 -18.89
N ASP A 63 8.33 -6.27 -18.71
CA ASP A 63 7.01 -6.70 -19.13
C ASP A 63 5.98 -6.68 -18.00
N CYS A 64 6.26 -6.01 -16.89
CA CYS A 64 5.31 -5.84 -15.82
C CYS A 64 4.09 -5.07 -16.30
N LEU A 65 2.88 -5.59 -16.00
CA LEU A 65 1.62 -5.00 -16.46
C LEU A 65 0.98 -4.05 -15.45
N ILE A 66 1.63 -3.83 -14.31
CA ILE A 66 1.16 -2.87 -13.31
C ILE A 66 1.15 -1.47 -13.92
N ASP A 67 0.16 -0.65 -13.52
CA ASP A 67 0.02 0.71 -14.04
C ASP A 67 1.33 1.48 -13.97
N LYS A 68 1.64 2.21 -15.05
CA LYS A 68 2.91 2.96 -15.15
C LYS A 68 3.06 4.00 -14.05
N LEU A 69 1.98 4.53 -13.54
CA LEU A 69 2.04 5.48 -12.42
C LEU A 69 2.71 4.83 -11.20
N ILE A 70 2.34 3.58 -10.90
CA ILE A 70 2.92 2.83 -9.79
C ILE A 70 4.39 2.54 -10.04
N GLN A 71 4.77 2.33 -11.30
CA GLN A 71 6.16 2.02 -11.66
C GLN A 71 7.08 3.24 -11.66
N THR A 72 6.53 4.45 -11.62
CA THR A 72 7.32 5.68 -11.78
C THR A 72 7.21 6.65 -10.62
N ILE A 73 6.12 6.63 -9.88
CA ILE A 73 5.88 7.57 -8.78
C ILE A 73 5.79 6.78 -7.47
N PRO A 74 6.44 7.24 -6.40
CA PRO A 74 6.29 6.59 -5.09
C PRO A 74 4.83 6.57 -4.65
N HIS A 75 4.43 5.50 -3.95
CA HIS A 75 3.08 5.41 -3.41
C HIS A 75 3.11 5.26 -1.90
N ILE A 76 2.08 5.80 -1.25
CA ILE A 76 1.85 5.60 0.17
C ILE A 76 0.80 4.50 0.33
N ALA A 77 1.00 3.61 1.31
CA ALA A 77 0.08 2.51 1.56
C ALA A 77 -0.55 2.64 2.93
N PHE A 78 -1.86 2.40 2.97
CA PHE A 78 -2.64 2.43 4.20
C PHE A 78 -3.35 1.10 4.41
N VAL A 79 -3.45 0.69 5.68
CA VAL A 79 -4.32 -0.41 6.07
C VAL A 79 -5.71 0.14 6.28
N VAL A 80 -6.70 -0.50 5.65
CA VAL A 80 -8.11 -0.15 5.75
C VAL A 80 -8.89 -1.34 6.31
N GLN A 81 -10.06 -1.09 6.90
CA GLN A 81 -10.86 -2.15 7.48
C GLN A 81 -11.71 -2.86 6.44
N ASN A 82 -12.24 -2.13 5.45
CA ASN A 82 -13.09 -2.70 4.41
C ASN A 82 -12.74 -2.08 3.07
N LEU A 83 -11.97 -2.81 2.29
CA LEU A 83 -11.47 -2.33 1.00
C LEU A 83 -12.60 -2.03 0.03
N ASP A 84 -13.56 -2.93 -0.08
CA ASP A 84 -14.65 -2.77 -1.05
C ASP A 84 -15.52 -1.55 -0.71
N ASP A 85 -15.81 -1.34 0.57
CA ASP A 85 -16.59 -0.19 1.02
C ASP A 85 -15.84 1.11 0.72
N ASP A 86 -14.55 1.18 1.05
CA ASP A 86 -13.77 2.39 0.80
C ASP A 86 -13.69 2.71 -0.69
N LEU A 87 -13.52 1.70 -1.53
CA LEU A 87 -13.46 1.91 -2.98
C LEU A 87 -14.79 2.42 -3.54
N SER A 88 -15.92 1.90 -3.04
CA SER A 88 -17.23 2.29 -3.58
C SER A 88 -17.75 3.60 -2.99
N LEU A 89 -17.50 3.87 -1.71
CA LEU A 89 -18.10 5.03 -1.02
C LEU A 89 -17.36 6.34 -1.27
N ARG A 90 -16.06 6.28 -1.54
CA ARG A 90 -15.25 7.50 -1.63
C ARG A 90 -15.03 8.01 -3.05
N GLY A 91 -15.48 7.26 -4.06
CA GLY A 91 -15.40 7.69 -5.46
C GLY A 91 -13.97 7.79 -5.98
N PHE A 92 -13.08 6.93 -5.51
CA PHE A 92 -11.70 6.92 -5.96
C PHE A 92 -11.58 6.49 -7.42
N ARG A 93 -10.60 7.05 -8.13
CA ARG A 93 -10.19 6.53 -9.42
C ARG A 93 -9.27 5.33 -9.20
N VAL A 94 -9.77 4.13 -9.49
CA VAL A 94 -9.01 2.89 -9.31
C VAL A 94 -8.07 2.70 -10.48
N ILE A 95 -6.77 2.55 -10.21
CA ILE A 95 -5.76 2.27 -11.25
C ILE A 95 -5.24 0.84 -11.18
N SER A 96 -5.52 0.12 -10.09
CA SER A 96 -5.25 -1.31 -9.98
C SER A 96 -6.35 -1.91 -9.12
N PRO A 97 -7.18 -2.80 -9.69
CA PRO A 97 -8.29 -3.40 -8.92
C PRO A 97 -7.78 -4.33 -7.83
N PRO A 98 -8.66 -4.73 -6.89
CA PRO A 98 -8.23 -5.59 -5.80
C PRO A 98 -7.55 -6.87 -6.28
N SER A 99 -6.39 -7.17 -5.67
CA SER A 99 -5.61 -8.36 -5.92
C SER A 99 -4.92 -8.78 -4.63
N SER A 100 -4.30 -9.96 -4.65
CA SER A 100 -3.59 -10.48 -3.48
C SER A 100 -2.15 -10.75 -3.85
N PRO A 101 -1.23 -9.80 -3.58
CA PRO A 101 0.19 -10.02 -3.88
C PRO A 101 0.81 -11.10 -2.98
N SER A 102 0.24 -11.31 -1.80
CA SER A 102 0.64 -12.40 -0.90
C SER A 102 -0.59 -12.88 -0.15
N GLY A 103 -0.50 -14.07 0.45
CA GLY A 103 -1.61 -14.65 1.19
C GLY A 103 -2.04 -13.78 2.37
N GLY A 104 -3.33 -13.68 2.59
CA GLY A 104 -3.89 -12.96 3.73
C GLY A 104 -4.01 -11.46 3.56
N VAL A 105 -3.69 -10.91 2.39
CA VAL A 105 -3.86 -9.48 2.14
C VAL A 105 -4.50 -9.25 0.78
N ARG A 106 -5.44 -8.31 0.72
CA ARG A 106 -5.99 -7.78 -0.53
C ARG A 106 -5.56 -6.34 -0.67
N VAL A 107 -5.14 -5.96 -1.86
CA VAL A 107 -4.69 -4.59 -2.11
C VAL A 107 -5.36 -4.03 -3.36
N ALA A 108 -5.54 -2.72 -3.38
CA ALA A 108 -5.95 -1.98 -4.56
C ALA A 108 -5.16 -0.69 -4.60
N MET A 109 -5.02 -0.12 -5.80
CA MET A 109 -4.35 1.15 -5.96
C MET A 109 -5.34 2.16 -6.54
N VAL A 110 -5.33 3.36 -5.97
CA VAL A 110 -6.13 4.48 -6.47
C VAL A 110 -5.22 5.64 -6.80
N GLU A 111 -5.71 6.57 -7.61
CA GLU A 111 -4.96 7.77 -7.97
C GLU A 111 -5.56 8.99 -7.28
N HIS A 112 -4.68 9.81 -6.71
CA HIS A 112 -5.07 11.10 -6.15
C HIS A 112 -4.10 12.16 -6.65
N ASN A 113 -4.59 13.08 -7.48
CA ASN A 113 -3.79 14.19 -8.01
C ASN A 113 -2.47 13.75 -8.63
N GLY A 114 -2.47 12.63 -9.34
CA GLY A 114 -1.27 12.08 -9.97
C GLY A 114 -0.41 11.22 -9.06
N ALA A 115 -0.82 10.99 -7.83
CA ALA A 115 -0.09 10.13 -6.90
C ALA A 115 -0.83 8.80 -6.71
N PRO A 116 -0.12 7.65 -6.79
CA PRO A 116 -0.76 6.38 -6.46
C PRO A 116 -0.86 6.20 -4.95
N VAL A 117 -2.00 5.69 -4.49
CA VAL A 117 -2.24 5.39 -3.08
C VAL A 117 -2.69 3.94 -2.99
N GLU A 118 -2.04 3.16 -2.14
CA GLU A 118 -2.38 1.75 -1.95
C GLU A 118 -3.28 1.58 -0.73
N LEU A 119 -4.35 0.79 -0.91
CA LEU A 119 -5.22 0.39 0.19
C LEU A 119 -5.04 -1.10 0.43
N MET A 120 -4.80 -1.48 1.69
CA MET A 120 -4.52 -2.86 2.09
C MET A 120 -5.56 -3.33 3.10
N GLU A 121 -6.16 -4.49 2.84
CA GLU A 121 -7.07 -5.12 3.79
C GLU A 121 -6.50 -6.48 4.16
N PHE A 122 -6.22 -6.68 5.45
CA PHE A 122 -5.70 -7.95 5.95
C PHE A 122 -6.84 -8.88 6.33
N ALA A 123 -6.64 -10.18 6.13
CA ALA A 123 -7.61 -11.18 6.50
C ALA A 123 -7.86 -11.17 8.02
N VAL A 124 -9.08 -11.51 8.42
CA VAL A 124 -9.50 -11.48 9.82
C VAL A 124 -8.57 -12.31 10.71
N ASN A 125 -8.08 -13.45 10.21
CA ASN A 125 -7.21 -14.33 10.99
C ASN A 125 -5.82 -13.73 11.28
N VAL A 126 -5.44 -12.63 10.62
CA VAL A 126 -4.19 -11.93 10.94
C VAL A 126 -4.25 -11.38 12.37
N LYS A 127 -5.41 -10.85 12.80
CA LYS A 127 -5.59 -10.40 14.18
C LYS A 127 -5.41 -11.54 15.18
N GLN A 128 -5.88 -12.73 14.85
CA GLN A 128 -5.71 -13.90 15.70
C GLN A 128 -4.24 -14.23 15.89
N VAL A 129 -3.45 -14.21 14.83
CA VAL A 129 -2.02 -14.47 14.90
C VAL A 129 -1.30 -13.43 15.78
N GLU A 130 -1.64 -12.16 15.64
CA GLU A 130 -1.08 -11.09 16.47
C GLU A 130 -1.43 -11.29 17.95
N ASN A 131 -2.67 -11.63 18.27
CA ASN A 131 -3.09 -11.89 19.62
C ASN A 131 -2.31 -13.07 20.24
N ASP A 132 -2.07 -14.12 19.45
CA ASP A 132 -1.31 -15.26 19.90
C ASP A 132 0.15 -14.89 20.22
N ARG A 133 0.74 -14.00 19.45
CA ARG A 133 2.10 -13.50 19.71
C ARG A 133 2.19 -12.71 20.99
N THR A 134 1.15 -11.96 21.34
CA THR A 134 1.16 -11.12 22.55
C THR A 134 0.85 -11.90 23.82
N LYS A 135 0.36 -13.13 23.70
CA LYS A 135 0.01 -13.98 24.84
C LYS A 135 1.21 -14.75 25.42
N LYS A 136 2.36 -14.59 24.87
CA LYS A 136 3.56 -15.30 25.38
C LYS A 136 4.10 -14.67 26.64
#